data_e7e13ff4357c3fcdc157f57cab9d1da3
#
_entry.id   e7e13ff4357c3fcdc157f57cab9d1da3
#
_cell.length_a   1.000
_cell.length_b   1.000
_cell.length_c   1.000
_cell.angle_alpha   90.00
_cell.angle_beta   90.00
_cell.angle_gamma   90.00
#
_symmetry.space_group_name_H-M   'P 1'
#
loop_
_entity.id
_entity.type
_entity.pdbx_description
1 polymer ?
#
loop_
_entity_poly.entity_id
_entity_poly.type
_entity_poly.pdbx_seq_one_letter_code
_entity_poly.pdbx_strand_id
1 'polypeptide(L)'
;MSDPQHNPSEATEESFISHLVELRDRIIKAGIAVIVVFLSLVYWATDIFRLLARPLMENLPKGGRMIVTDVTGSFFVPVKVTMLVALVIALPIVLYQIWAFVAPGLYQHEKKLVAPLVGSSYALFLSGMAFAYFIVFPTIFRVMAHYNAPLDVQMSTDIDNYLSFVLSMFLAFGVTFEVPIVVVLLVRMRVLTLKKLRSIRPYVVVGAFIVSAVVTPPDVFSQLILALPLIILYEAGIIAARLIVGKDQPVVEEEGAAG
;
A
#
# COMPACT_ATOMS: atom_id res chain seq x y z
N MET A 1 -56.84 -3.31 -5.79
CA MET A 1 -55.67 -2.54 -5.37
C MET A 1 -54.47 -3.46 -5.59
N SER A 2 -53.81 -3.30 -6.73
CA SER A 2 -52.68 -4.16 -7.14
C SER A 2 -51.42 -3.64 -6.48
N ASP A 3 -50.79 -4.48 -5.69
CA ASP A 3 -49.50 -4.23 -5.05
C ASP A 3 -48.41 -4.02 -6.17
N PRO A 4 -47.61 -2.96 -6.14
CA PRO A 4 -46.56 -2.79 -7.13
C PRO A 4 -45.52 -3.89 -6.90
N GLN A 5 -45.44 -4.84 -7.84
CA GLN A 5 -44.43 -5.89 -7.88
C GLN A 5 -43.04 -5.24 -7.84
N HIS A 6 -42.40 -5.27 -6.68
CA HIS A 6 -41.02 -4.84 -6.50
C HIS A 6 -40.12 -5.82 -7.28
N ASN A 7 -39.59 -5.37 -8.41
CA ASN A 7 -38.79 -6.19 -9.32
C ASN A 7 -37.42 -6.42 -8.68
N PRO A 8 -37.00 -7.66 -8.34
CA PRO A 8 -35.73 -7.92 -7.65
C PRO A 8 -34.48 -7.43 -8.42
N SER A 9 -34.60 -7.30 -9.75
CA SER A 9 -33.50 -6.76 -10.61
C SER A 9 -33.30 -5.26 -10.40
N GLU A 10 -34.38 -4.47 -10.27
CA GLU A 10 -34.27 -3.01 -10.04
C GLU A 10 -33.64 -2.70 -8.68
N ALA A 11 -33.99 -3.42 -7.63
CA ALA A 11 -33.39 -3.26 -6.31
C ALA A 11 -31.88 -3.60 -6.29
N THR A 12 -31.44 -4.55 -7.11
CA THR A 12 -30.02 -4.91 -7.24
C THR A 12 -29.24 -3.84 -8.02
N GLU A 13 -29.83 -3.28 -9.09
CA GLU A 13 -29.23 -2.21 -9.88
C GLU A 13 -29.11 -0.91 -9.08
N GLU A 14 -30.15 -0.52 -8.36
CA GLU A 14 -30.12 0.66 -7.47
C GLU A 14 -29.06 0.53 -6.38
N SER A 15 -28.89 -0.66 -5.79
CA SER A 15 -27.87 -0.94 -4.79
C SER A 15 -26.45 -0.83 -5.37
N PHE A 16 -26.23 -1.33 -6.59
CA PHE A 16 -24.92 -1.24 -7.27
C PHE A 16 -24.58 0.20 -7.65
N ILE A 17 -25.52 0.96 -8.19
CA ILE A 17 -25.33 2.36 -8.54
C ILE A 17 -25.02 3.20 -7.30
N SER A 18 -25.77 2.98 -6.20
CA SER A 18 -25.53 3.69 -4.94
C SER A 18 -24.12 3.45 -4.39
N HIS A 19 -23.62 2.20 -4.50
CA HIS A 19 -22.27 1.86 -4.09
C HIS A 19 -21.18 2.53 -4.94
N LEU A 20 -21.41 2.64 -6.26
CA LEU A 20 -20.50 3.38 -7.16
C LEU A 20 -20.47 4.88 -6.86
N VAL A 21 -21.62 5.48 -6.54
CA VAL A 21 -21.70 6.90 -6.12
C VAL A 21 -20.96 7.11 -4.81
N GLU A 22 -21.11 6.21 -3.84
CA GLU A 22 -20.35 6.24 -2.59
C GLU A 22 -18.84 6.16 -2.83
N LEU A 23 -18.39 5.23 -3.68
CA LEU A 23 -16.97 5.11 -4.06
C LEU A 23 -16.42 6.41 -4.64
N ARG A 24 -17.15 7.01 -5.59
CA ARG A 24 -16.77 8.29 -6.19
C ARG A 24 -16.59 9.38 -5.13
N ASP A 25 -17.58 9.53 -4.25
CA ASP A 25 -17.58 10.58 -3.24
C ASP A 25 -16.44 10.42 -2.22
N ARG A 26 -16.11 9.17 -1.87
CA ARG A 26 -14.97 8.86 -0.99
C ARG A 26 -13.63 9.11 -1.64
N ILE A 27 -13.49 8.73 -2.93
CA ILE A 27 -12.26 9.04 -3.71
C ILE A 27 -12.07 10.55 -3.81
N ILE A 28 -13.12 11.31 -4.10
CA ILE A 28 -13.06 12.77 -4.17
C ILE A 28 -12.63 13.36 -2.82
N LYS A 29 -13.22 12.93 -1.71
CA LYS A 29 -12.84 13.41 -0.37
C LYS A 29 -11.39 13.08 -0.02
N ALA A 30 -10.92 11.87 -0.33
CA ALA A 30 -9.53 11.47 -0.14
C ALA A 30 -8.59 12.32 -1.01
N GLY A 31 -8.93 12.51 -2.29
CA GLY A 31 -8.15 13.35 -3.21
C GLY A 31 -8.09 14.81 -2.78
N ILE A 32 -9.21 15.39 -2.36
CA ILE A 32 -9.26 16.77 -1.82
C ILE A 32 -8.35 16.89 -0.59
N ALA A 33 -8.38 15.94 0.34
CA ALA A 33 -7.53 15.97 1.51
C ALA A 33 -6.04 16.01 1.12
N VAL A 34 -5.61 15.16 0.16
CA VAL A 34 -4.22 15.15 -0.34
C VAL A 34 -3.88 16.47 -1.02
N ILE A 35 -4.77 16.99 -1.88
CA ILE A 35 -4.53 18.25 -2.62
C ILE A 35 -4.42 19.43 -1.64
N VAL A 36 -5.28 19.52 -0.64
CA VAL A 36 -5.24 20.60 0.36
C VAL A 36 -3.90 20.58 1.12
N VAL A 37 -3.47 19.41 1.58
CA VAL A 37 -2.17 19.27 2.24
C VAL A 37 -1.04 19.59 1.28
N PHE A 38 -1.10 19.11 0.02
CA PHE A 38 -0.10 19.41 -1.00
C PHE A 38 0.03 20.92 -1.25
N LEU A 39 -1.09 21.61 -1.47
CA LEU A 39 -1.09 23.06 -1.71
C LEU A 39 -0.55 23.85 -0.51
N SER A 40 -0.76 23.36 0.72
CA SER A 40 -0.17 23.97 1.91
C SER A 40 1.35 23.78 2.00
N LEU A 41 1.89 22.69 1.41
CA LEU A 41 3.30 22.32 1.48
C LEU A 41 4.11 22.77 0.26
N VAL A 42 3.47 23.02 -0.88
CA VAL A 42 4.16 23.29 -2.15
C VAL A 42 5.11 24.48 -2.09
N TYR A 43 4.83 25.46 -1.25
CA TYR A 43 5.72 26.61 -1.02
C TYR A 43 7.09 26.18 -0.48
N TRP A 44 7.14 25.15 0.34
CA TRP A 44 8.37 24.58 0.91
C TRP A 44 8.91 23.35 0.15
N ALA A 45 8.46 23.13 -1.08
CA ALA A 45 8.80 21.92 -1.85
C ALA A 45 10.34 21.71 -1.96
N THR A 46 11.11 22.77 -2.17
CA THR A 46 12.57 22.70 -2.26
C THR A 46 13.21 22.32 -0.92
N ASP A 47 12.69 22.82 0.19
CA ASP A 47 13.23 22.53 1.52
C ASP A 47 12.87 21.10 1.95
N ILE A 48 11.64 20.66 1.67
CA ILE A 48 11.20 19.27 1.86
C ILE A 48 12.07 18.32 1.05
N PHE A 49 12.33 18.65 -0.22
CA PHE A 49 13.22 17.87 -1.07
C PHE A 49 14.63 17.76 -0.45
N ARG A 50 15.24 18.88 -0.05
CA ARG A 50 16.57 18.89 0.58
C ARG A 50 16.64 18.05 1.84
N LEU A 51 15.58 18.12 2.68
CA LEU A 51 15.49 17.33 3.91
C LEU A 51 15.45 15.82 3.62
N LEU A 52 14.62 15.40 2.66
CA LEU A 52 14.48 13.98 2.32
C LEU A 52 15.61 13.44 1.44
N ALA A 53 16.15 14.27 0.55
CA ALA A 53 17.22 13.85 -0.35
C ALA A 53 18.57 13.70 0.35
N ARG A 54 18.83 14.46 1.41
CA ARG A 54 20.12 14.46 2.12
C ARG A 54 20.55 13.07 2.60
N PRO A 55 19.75 12.34 3.42
CA PRO A 55 20.13 11.00 3.88
C PRO A 55 20.17 9.96 2.74
N LEU A 56 19.39 10.18 1.67
CA LEU A 56 19.43 9.33 0.48
C LEU A 56 20.73 9.55 -0.30
N MET A 57 21.17 10.80 -0.46
CA MET A 57 22.44 11.15 -1.12
C MET A 57 23.67 10.63 -0.35
N GLU A 58 23.62 10.60 0.96
CA GLU A 58 24.70 10.07 1.82
C GLU A 58 24.89 8.56 1.66
N ASN A 59 23.84 7.83 1.23
CA ASN A 59 23.90 6.38 0.98
C ASN A 59 24.27 5.99 -0.46
N LEU A 60 24.55 6.95 -1.35
CA LEU A 60 25.05 6.65 -2.69
C LEU A 60 26.43 6.00 -2.65
N PRO A 61 26.77 5.11 -3.61
CA PRO A 61 28.09 4.55 -3.75
C PRO A 61 29.17 5.64 -3.84
N LYS A 62 30.32 5.42 -3.21
CA LYS A 62 31.45 6.39 -3.21
C LYS A 62 31.84 6.73 -4.66
N GLY A 63 31.77 8.02 -5.01
CA GLY A 63 32.10 8.52 -6.35
C GLY A 63 30.88 8.71 -7.27
N GLY A 64 29.68 8.26 -6.89
CA GLY A 64 28.46 8.54 -7.63
C GLY A 64 28.10 10.02 -7.60
N ARG A 65 27.79 10.59 -8.76
CA ARG A 65 27.25 11.95 -8.89
C ARG A 65 25.82 11.87 -9.36
N MET A 66 24.95 12.66 -8.75
CA MET A 66 23.62 12.89 -9.31
C MET A 66 23.71 13.92 -10.43
N ILE A 67 23.12 13.60 -11.55
CA ILE A 67 23.01 14.49 -12.70
C ILE A 67 21.53 14.79 -12.95
N VAL A 68 21.24 15.95 -13.47
CA VAL A 68 19.93 16.32 -13.97
C VAL A 68 20.01 16.21 -15.48
N THR A 69 19.34 15.26 -16.07
CA THR A 69 19.36 15.05 -17.53
C THR A 69 18.22 15.77 -18.21
N ASP A 70 17.12 16.01 -17.49
CA ASP A 70 15.96 16.72 -18.02
C ASP A 70 15.86 18.14 -17.42
N VAL A 71 15.66 19.12 -18.30
CA VAL A 71 15.47 20.54 -17.92
C VAL A 71 14.30 20.72 -16.95
N THR A 72 13.25 19.93 -17.12
CA THR A 72 12.05 19.97 -16.28
C THR A 72 12.22 19.24 -14.94
N GLY A 73 13.19 18.32 -14.85
CA GLY A 73 13.45 17.51 -13.67
C GLY A 73 13.71 18.33 -12.41
N SER A 74 14.45 19.43 -12.55
CA SER A 74 14.74 20.35 -11.42
C SER A 74 13.48 20.92 -10.76
N PHE A 75 12.38 21.07 -11.52
CA PHE A 75 11.10 21.54 -11.01
C PHE A 75 10.21 20.40 -10.52
N PHE A 76 10.06 19.33 -11.33
CA PHE A 76 9.12 18.25 -11.01
C PHE A 76 9.60 17.36 -9.85
N VAL A 77 10.89 17.19 -9.65
CA VAL A 77 11.42 16.34 -8.57
C VAL A 77 11.01 16.84 -7.18
N PRO A 78 11.20 18.11 -6.79
CA PRO A 78 10.68 18.63 -5.52
C PRO A 78 9.16 18.50 -5.39
N VAL A 79 8.43 18.68 -6.49
CA VAL A 79 6.96 18.54 -6.52
C VAL A 79 6.53 17.11 -6.24
N LYS A 80 7.17 16.11 -6.90
CA LYS A 80 6.89 14.67 -6.66
C LYS A 80 7.15 14.29 -5.20
N VAL A 81 8.28 14.73 -4.63
CA VAL A 81 8.62 14.47 -3.22
C VAL A 81 7.59 15.11 -2.28
N THR A 82 7.20 16.36 -2.55
CA THR A 82 6.19 17.06 -1.76
C THR A 82 4.82 16.37 -1.85
N MET A 83 4.47 15.84 -3.02
CA MET A 83 3.23 15.08 -3.20
C MET A 83 3.23 13.80 -2.34
N LEU A 84 4.35 13.07 -2.26
CA LEU A 84 4.45 11.91 -1.37
C LEU A 84 4.30 12.32 0.10
N VAL A 85 4.97 13.39 0.53
CA VAL A 85 4.84 13.89 1.91
C VAL A 85 3.41 14.32 2.20
N ALA A 86 2.77 15.00 1.27
CA ALA A 86 1.36 15.38 1.39
C ALA A 86 0.44 14.15 1.51
N LEU A 87 0.69 13.11 0.72
CA LEU A 87 -0.02 11.84 0.81
C LEU A 87 0.15 11.20 2.20
N VAL A 88 1.40 11.14 2.72
CA VAL A 88 1.68 10.55 4.03
C VAL A 88 1.00 11.33 5.17
N ILE A 89 1.00 12.66 5.10
CA ILE A 89 0.31 13.51 6.10
C ILE A 89 -1.22 13.34 5.99
N ALA A 90 -1.76 13.28 4.78
CA ALA A 90 -3.20 13.09 4.54
C ALA A 90 -3.66 11.63 4.73
N LEU A 91 -2.71 10.68 4.84
CA LEU A 91 -2.98 9.23 4.85
C LEU A 91 -4.02 8.79 5.89
N PRO A 92 -4.07 9.32 7.13
CA PRO A 92 -5.14 8.97 8.06
C PRO A 92 -6.55 9.25 7.52
N ILE A 93 -6.71 10.35 6.77
CA ILE A 93 -7.98 10.71 6.13
C ILE A 93 -8.25 9.77 4.95
N VAL A 94 -7.23 9.50 4.14
CA VAL A 94 -7.33 8.58 2.99
C VAL A 94 -7.72 7.18 3.47
N LEU A 95 -7.03 6.63 4.47
CA LEU A 95 -7.32 5.33 5.07
C LEU A 95 -8.73 5.28 5.68
N TYR A 96 -9.14 6.36 6.34
CA TYR A 96 -10.52 6.46 6.83
C TYR A 96 -11.54 6.32 5.70
N GLN A 97 -11.34 6.98 4.55
CA GLN A 97 -12.26 6.87 3.40
C GLN A 97 -12.24 5.46 2.80
N ILE A 98 -11.04 4.85 2.69
CA ILE A 98 -10.89 3.48 2.17
C ILE A 98 -11.62 2.48 3.08
N TRP A 99 -11.34 2.50 4.37
CA TRP A 99 -11.94 1.55 5.30
C TRP A 99 -13.45 1.77 5.48
N ALA A 100 -13.91 3.01 5.45
CA ALA A 100 -15.34 3.31 5.49
C ALA A 100 -16.10 2.78 4.26
N PHE A 101 -15.45 2.69 3.09
CA PHE A 101 -16.00 2.10 1.88
C PHE A 101 -15.99 0.56 1.95
N VAL A 102 -14.86 -0.02 2.37
CA VAL A 102 -14.64 -1.48 2.37
C VAL A 102 -15.43 -2.18 3.48
N ALA A 103 -15.61 -1.53 4.63
CA ALA A 103 -16.21 -2.13 5.80
C ALA A 103 -17.41 -1.33 6.34
N PRO A 104 -18.48 -1.09 5.53
CA PRO A 104 -19.61 -0.30 5.97
C PRO A 104 -20.34 -0.94 7.16
N GLY A 105 -20.43 -2.27 7.21
CA GLY A 105 -21.04 -2.99 8.32
C GLY A 105 -20.30 -2.81 9.66
N LEU A 106 -18.97 -2.76 9.62
CA LEU A 106 -18.14 -2.52 10.80
C LEU A 106 -18.35 -1.09 11.34
N TYR A 107 -18.49 -0.11 10.43
CA TYR A 107 -18.69 1.29 10.78
C TYR A 107 -20.08 1.58 11.40
N GLN A 108 -21.09 0.82 11.01
CA GLN A 108 -22.45 1.01 11.54
C GLN A 108 -22.64 0.45 12.96
N HIS A 109 -22.02 -0.68 13.26
CA HIS A 109 -22.22 -1.40 14.51
C HIS A 109 -21.12 -1.18 15.56
N GLU A 110 -19.89 -0.91 15.12
CA GLU A 110 -18.72 -0.80 16.01
C GLU A 110 -17.87 0.45 15.70
N LYS A 111 -18.45 1.63 15.75
CA LYS A 111 -17.75 2.92 15.51
C LYS A 111 -16.45 3.09 16.32
N LYS A 112 -16.37 2.44 17.50
CA LYS A 112 -15.18 2.48 18.37
C LYS A 112 -13.97 1.77 17.76
N LEU A 113 -14.15 0.87 16.79
CA LEU A 113 -13.05 0.15 16.14
C LEU A 113 -12.44 0.90 14.95
N VAL A 114 -13.11 1.95 14.47
CA VAL A 114 -12.64 2.73 13.32
C VAL A 114 -11.31 3.44 13.63
N ALA A 115 -11.22 4.11 14.76
CA ALA A 115 -10.00 4.83 15.14
C ALA A 115 -8.79 3.90 15.32
N PRO A 116 -8.85 2.78 16.07
CA PRO A 116 -7.74 1.84 16.12
C PRO A 116 -7.44 1.18 14.77
N LEU A 117 -8.43 0.93 13.90
CA LEU A 117 -8.20 0.40 12.57
C LEU A 117 -7.40 1.38 11.70
N VAL A 118 -7.82 2.64 11.62
CA VAL A 118 -7.09 3.68 10.88
C VAL A 118 -5.72 3.93 11.49
N GLY A 119 -5.61 3.96 12.82
CA GLY A 119 -4.34 4.16 13.52
C GLY A 119 -3.36 3.01 13.28
N SER A 120 -3.80 1.76 13.30
CA SER A 120 -2.95 0.61 13.00
C SER A 120 -2.54 0.57 11.53
N SER A 121 -3.44 0.88 10.59
CA SER A 121 -3.12 1.03 9.18
C SER A 121 -2.07 2.11 8.97
N TYR A 122 -2.26 3.29 9.55
CA TYR A 122 -1.27 4.36 9.44
C TYR A 122 0.11 3.95 9.98
N ALA A 123 0.15 3.29 11.14
CA ALA A 123 1.39 2.80 11.72
C ALA A 123 2.06 1.72 10.86
N LEU A 124 1.28 0.79 10.27
CA LEU A 124 1.83 -0.22 9.36
C LEU A 124 2.34 0.40 8.07
N PHE A 125 1.61 1.34 7.47
CA PHE A 125 2.07 2.04 6.28
C PHE A 125 3.42 2.74 6.52
N LEU A 126 3.55 3.49 7.61
CA LEU A 126 4.82 4.13 8.00
C LEU A 126 5.93 3.10 8.27
N SER A 127 5.59 1.96 8.89
CA SER A 127 6.54 0.86 9.09
C SER A 127 7.00 0.26 7.76
N GLY A 128 6.12 0.18 6.75
CA GLY A 128 6.46 -0.25 5.40
C GLY A 128 7.44 0.72 4.71
N MET A 129 7.20 2.02 4.82
CA MET A 129 8.13 3.05 4.33
C MET A 129 9.48 2.96 5.06
N ALA A 130 9.46 2.80 6.39
CA ALA A 130 10.69 2.64 7.18
C ALA A 130 11.45 1.35 6.78
N PHE A 131 10.75 0.26 6.55
CA PHE A 131 11.34 -0.99 6.05
C PHE A 131 12.01 -0.79 4.69
N ALA A 132 11.36 -0.09 3.76
CA ALA A 132 11.95 0.28 2.47
C ALA A 132 13.23 1.09 2.65
N TYR A 133 13.21 2.08 3.54
CA TYR A 133 14.34 2.98 3.79
C TYR A 133 15.54 2.28 4.42
N PHE A 134 15.31 1.52 5.52
CA PHE A 134 16.41 0.96 6.31
C PHE A 134 16.90 -0.40 5.81
N ILE A 135 16.08 -1.16 5.11
CA ILE A 135 16.41 -2.54 4.71
C ILE A 135 16.50 -2.67 3.18
N VAL A 136 15.47 -2.21 2.46
CA VAL A 136 15.37 -2.46 1.01
C VAL A 136 16.42 -1.64 0.25
N PHE A 137 16.47 -0.33 0.44
CA PHE A 137 17.41 0.52 -0.31
C PHE A 137 18.87 0.15 -0.07
N PRO A 138 19.36 -0.02 1.17
CA PRO A 138 20.74 -0.44 1.39
C PRO A 138 21.05 -1.78 0.73
N THR A 139 20.08 -2.69 0.68
CA THR A 139 20.27 -4.01 0.07
C THR A 139 20.35 -3.91 -1.46
N ILE A 140 19.41 -3.20 -2.10
CA ILE A 140 19.40 -3.01 -3.55
C ILE A 140 20.68 -2.28 -4.00
N PHE A 141 21.05 -1.17 -3.33
CA PHE A 141 22.24 -0.42 -3.72
C PHE A 141 23.53 -1.21 -3.51
N ARG A 142 23.62 -2.03 -2.46
CA ARG A 142 24.76 -2.92 -2.23
C ARG A 142 24.89 -3.97 -3.33
N VAL A 143 23.79 -4.58 -3.74
CA VAL A 143 23.74 -5.54 -4.83
C VAL A 143 24.16 -4.87 -6.15
N MET A 144 23.58 -3.70 -6.48
CA MET A 144 23.93 -2.96 -7.70
C MET A 144 25.40 -2.53 -7.71
N ALA A 145 25.95 -2.07 -6.59
CA ALA A 145 27.35 -1.71 -6.46
C ALA A 145 28.27 -2.92 -6.72
N HIS A 146 27.88 -4.11 -6.25
CA HIS A 146 28.64 -5.33 -6.50
C HIS A 146 28.67 -5.74 -7.99
N TYR A 147 27.53 -5.57 -8.69
CA TYR A 147 27.46 -5.88 -10.14
C TYR A 147 28.23 -4.87 -10.99
N ASN A 148 28.35 -3.61 -10.56
CA ASN A 148 29.02 -2.56 -11.33
C ASN A 148 30.55 -2.51 -11.06
N ALA A 149 31.01 -3.04 -9.94
CA ALA A 149 32.42 -3.03 -9.57
C ALA A 149 33.38 -3.65 -10.65
N PRO A 150 33.01 -4.73 -11.35
CA PRO A 150 33.87 -5.31 -12.39
C PRO A 150 33.93 -4.49 -13.68
N LEU A 151 33.00 -3.53 -13.89
CA LEU A 151 32.86 -2.81 -15.16
C LEU A 151 33.66 -1.53 -15.23
N ASP A 152 34.30 -1.11 -14.13
CA ASP A 152 35.07 0.15 -13.98
C ASP A 152 34.31 1.41 -14.49
N VAL A 153 32.97 1.39 -14.35
CA VAL A 153 32.07 2.44 -14.82
C VAL A 153 31.70 3.34 -13.64
N GLN A 154 31.89 4.66 -13.81
CA GLN A 154 31.39 5.64 -12.85
C GLN A 154 29.86 5.74 -12.97
N MET A 155 29.14 5.42 -11.89
CA MET A 155 27.70 5.58 -11.85
C MET A 155 27.33 7.05 -11.78
N SER A 156 26.77 7.58 -12.87
CA SER A 156 26.05 8.85 -12.88
C SER A 156 24.55 8.54 -12.89
N THR A 157 23.88 8.78 -11.77
CA THR A 157 22.46 8.48 -11.64
C THR A 157 21.64 9.74 -11.88
N ASP A 158 20.68 9.66 -12.79
CA ASP A 158 19.70 10.73 -12.97
C ASP A 158 18.83 10.89 -11.73
N ILE A 159 18.70 12.13 -11.24
CA ILE A 159 18.00 12.43 -9.99
C ILE A 159 16.49 12.13 -10.09
N ASP A 160 15.89 12.37 -11.26
CA ASP A 160 14.45 12.10 -11.43
C ASP A 160 14.16 10.62 -11.45
N ASN A 161 14.93 9.82 -12.17
CA ASN A 161 14.80 8.37 -12.20
C ASN A 161 15.02 7.74 -10.82
N TYR A 162 16.08 8.20 -10.13
CA TYR A 162 16.39 7.72 -8.79
C TYR A 162 15.27 8.01 -7.80
N LEU A 163 14.81 9.27 -7.73
CA LEU A 163 13.75 9.64 -6.80
C LEU A 163 12.41 9.01 -7.19
N SER A 164 12.07 8.92 -8.46
CA SER A 164 10.87 8.22 -8.91
C SER A 164 10.88 6.76 -8.48
N PHE A 165 12.02 6.08 -8.56
CA PHE A 165 12.18 4.73 -8.04
C PHE A 165 11.98 4.67 -6.52
N VAL A 166 12.63 5.57 -5.75
CA VAL A 166 12.51 5.64 -4.28
C VAL A 166 11.06 5.90 -3.85
N LEU A 167 10.39 6.86 -4.49
CA LEU A 167 9.00 7.20 -4.18
C LEU A 167 8.06 6.03 -4.47
N SER A 168 8.28 5.34 -5.60
CA SER A 168 7.51 4.13 -5.96
C SER A 168 7.68 3.01 -4.93
N MET A 169 8.92 2.82 -4.45
CA MET A 169 9.22 1.84 -3.41
C MET A 169 8.56 2.18 -2.07
N PHE A 170 8.62 3.45 -1.64
CA PHE A 170 7.93 3.88 -0.43
C PHE A 170 6.45 3.60 -0.49
N LEU A 171 5.81 3.93 -1.61
CA LEU A 171 4.39 3.67 -1.81
C LEU A 171 4.09 2.17 -1.85
N ALA A 172 4.88 1.40 -2.59
CA ALA A 172 4.71 -0.05 -2.72
C ALA A 172 4.83 -0.77 -1.38
N PHE A 173 5.87 -0.47 -0.59
CA PHE A 173 6.04 -1.08 0.73
C PHE A 173 5.02 -0.56 1.74
N GLY A 174 4.66 0.74 1.69
CA GLY A 174 3.57 1.28 2.51
C GLY A 174 2.26 0.51 2.30
N VAL A 175 1.86 0.33 1.03
CA VAL A 175 0.64 -0.44 0.69
C VAL A 175 0.79 -1.94 1.00
N THR A 176 1.97 -2.52 0.78
CA THR A 176 2.22 -3.94 1.08
C THR A 176 2.05 -4.23 2.58
N PHE A 177 2.44 -3.31 3.44
CA PHE A 177 2.29 -3.47 4.88
C PHE A 177 0.83 -3.38 5.37
N GLU A 178 -0.11 -2.94 4.53
CA GLU A 178 -1.55 -3.03 4.81
C GLU A 178 -2.12 -4.47 4.68
N VAL A 179 -1.42 -5.37 4.00
CA VAL A 179 -1.88 -6.75 3.75
C VAL A 179 -2.35 -7.48 5.03
N PRO A 180 -1.64 -7.43 6.17
CA PRO A 180 -2.11 -8.07 7.40
C PRO A 180 -3.47 -7.55 7.88
N ILE A 181 -3.71 -6.24 7.78
CA ILE A 181 -4.98 -5.63 8.18
C ILE A 181 -6.09 -6.05 7.23
N VAL A 182 -5.83 -6.04 5.93
CA VAL A 182 -6.80 -6.52 4.91
C VAL A 182 -7.20 -7.97 5.21
N VAL A 183 -6.24 -8.85 5.50
CA VAL A 183 -6.50 -10.26 5.82
C VAL A 183 -7.35 -10.40 7.09
N VAL A 184 -7.00 -9.69 8.17
CA VAL A 184 -7.77 -9.71 9.43
C VAL A 184 -9.19 -9.21 9.19
N LEU A 185 -9.35 -8.13 8.44
CA LEU A 185 -10.65 -7.55 8.16
C LEU A 185 -11.55 -8.48 7.34
N LEU A 186 -11.01 -9.11 6.28
CA LEU A 186 -11.75 -10.08 5.45
C LEU A 186 -12.27 -11.26 6.26
N VAL A 187 -11.48 -11.75 7.24
CA VAL A 187 -11.92 -12.81 8.14
C VAL A 187 -12.96 -12.30 9.14
N ARG A 188 -12.76 -11.12 9.72
CA ARG A 188 -13.69 -10.52 10.69
C ARG A 188 -15.06 -10.22 10.07
N MET A 189 -15.08 -9.76 8.82
CA MET A 189 -16.29 -9.51 8.04
C MET A 189 -16.94 -10.81 7.52
N ARG A 190 -16.35 -11.98 7.78
CA ARG A 190 -16.79 -13.29 7.28
C ARG A 190 -16.85 -13.40 5.75
N VAL A 191 -16.11 -12.54 5.03
CA VAL A 191 -15.96 -12.61 3.56
C VAL A 191 -15.12 -13.82 3.18
N LEU A 192 -14.04 -14.07 3.94
CA LEU A 192 -13.15 -15.22 3.71
C LEU A 192 -12.94 -15.99 5.03
N THR A 193 -12.89 -17.32 4.90
CA THR A 193 -12.55 -18.20 6.02
C THR A 193 -11.03 -18.42 6.09
N LEU A 194 -10.50 -18.74 7.26
CA LEU A 194 -9.09 -19.10 7.43
C LEU A 194 -8.68 -20.30 6.56
N LYS A 195 -9.60 -21.26 6.32
CA LYS A 195 -9.39 -22.40 5.42
C LYS A 195 -9.17 -21.91 3.98
N LYS A 196 -10.02 -21.01 3.51
CA LYS A 196 -9.93 -20.42 2.16
C LYS A 196 -8.66 -19.62 1.99
N LEU A 197 -8.29 -18.75 2.95
CA LEU A 197 -7.03 -18.00 2.93
C LEU A 197 -5.81 -18.91 2.78
N ARG A 198 -5.78 -20.05 3.50
CA ARG A 198 -4.70 -21.03 3.35
C ARG A 198 -4.69 -21.70 1.98
N SER A 199 -5.86 -21.96 1.39
CA SER A 199 -5.95 -22.61 0.06
C SER A 199 -5.53 -21.69 -1.09
N ILE A 200 -5.63 -20.35 -0.93
CA ILE A 200 -5.23 -19.37 -1.96
C ILE A 200 -3.76 -18.93 -1.87
N ARG A 201 -2.97 -19.45 -0.92
CA ARG A 201 -1.53 -19.16 -0.78
C ARG A 201 -0.73 -19.20 -2.10
N PRO A 202 -0.88 -20.25 -2.95
CA PRO A 202 -0.13 -20.28 -4.20
C PRO A 202 -0.43 -19.09 -5.10
N TYR A 203 -1.68 -18.65 -5.14
CA TYR A 203 -2.09 -17.47 -5.92
C TYR A 203 -1.54 -16.17 -5.34
N VAL A 204 -1.46 -16.07 -4.01
CA VAL A 204 -0.85 -14.91 -3.33
C VAL A 204 0.64 -14.84 -3.65
N VAL A 205 1.35 -15.97 -3.65
CA VAL A 205 2.77 -16.02 -4.05
C VAL A 205 2.94 -15.54 -5.49
N VAL A 206 2.15 -16.05 -6.42
CA VAL A 206 2.20 -15.60 -7.83
C VAL A 206 1.86 -14.11 -7.93
N GLY A 207 0.81 -13.65 -7.24
CA GLY A 207 0.43 -12.25 -7.19
C GLY A 207 1.53 -11.34 -6.61
N ALA A 208 2.24 -11.79 -5.56
CA ALA A 208 3.37 -11.08 -4.99
C ALA A 208 4.50 -10.87 -6.01
N PHE A 209 4.81 -11.89 -6.81
CA PHE A 209 5.81 -11.78 -7.88
C PHE A 209 5.34 -10.87 -9.03
N ILE A 210 4.05 -10.90 -9.39
CA ILE A 210 3.50 -10.01 -10.41
C ILE A 210 3.59 -8.55 -9.93
N VAL A 211 3.16 -8.25 -8.71
CA VAL A 211 3.26 -6.90 -8.12
C VAL A 211 4.71 -6.45 -8.08
N SER A 212 5.61 -7.31 -7.63
CA SER A 212 7.04 -7.01 -7.59
C SER A 212 7.60 -6.68 -8.98
N ALA A 213 7.26 -7.45 -10.02
CA ALA A 213 7.72 -7.23 -11.38
C ALA A 213 7.23 -5.90 -11.99
N VAL A 214 6.08 -5.41 -11.56
CA VAL A 214 5.54 -4.10 -12.02
C VAL A 214 6.22 -2.93 -11.33
N VAL A 215 6.56 -3.10 -10.04
CA VAL A 215 7.07 -2.01 -9.20
C VAL A 215 8.58 -1.89 -9.25
N THR A 216 9.29 -3.02 -9.38
CA THR A 216 10.76 -3.02 -9.41
C THR A 216 11.30 -3.08 -10.85
N PRO A 217 12.54 -2.62 -11.08
CA PRO A 217 13.24 -2.92 -12.32
C PRO A 217 13.21 -4.43 -12.62
N PRO A 218 13.30 -4.84 -13.89
CA PRO A 218 13.21 -6.26 -14.29
C PRO A 218 14.49 -7.04 -13.92
N ASP A 219 14.77 -7.13 -12.61
CA ASP A 219 15.86 -7.91 -12.05
C ASP A 219 15.34 -8.84 -10.95
N VAL A 220 15.92 -10.04 -10.88
CA VAL A 220 15.47 -11.11 -9.97
C VAL A 220 15.66 -10.73 -8.50
N PHE A 221 16.72 -9.97 -8.16
CA PHE A 221 17.01 -9.62 -6.77
C PHE A 221 16.03 -8.60 -6.23
N SER A 222 15.79 -7.50 -6.95
CA SER A 222 14.81 -6.47 -6.54
C SER A 222 13.41 -7.05 -6.45
N GLN A 223 13.06 -7.95 -7.39
CA GLN A 223 11.78 -8.65 -7.39
C GLN A 223 11.61 -9.54 -6.15
N LEU A 224 12.64 -10.31 -5.77
CA LEU A 224 12.62 -11.14 -4.55
C LEU A 224 12.53 -10.28 -3.27
N ILE A 225 13.27 -9.16 -3.21
CA ILE A 225 13.29 -8.25 -2.06
C ILE A 225 11.89 -7.67 -1.78
N LEU A 226 11.05 -7.45 -2.80
CA LEU A 226 9.68 -7.01 -2.61
C LEU A 226 8.70 -8.18 -2.39
N ALA A 227 8.83 -9.28 -3.15
CA ALA A 227 7.90 -10.41 -3.07
C ALA A 227 7.96 -11.14 -1.73
N LEU A 228 9.17 -11.37 -1.16
CA LEU A 228 9.32 -12.10 0.10
C LEU A 228 8.63 -11.41 1.29
N PRO A 229 8.84 -10.10 1.55
CA PRO A 229 8.11 -9.39 2.59
C PRO A 229 6.58 -9.47 2.40
N LEU A 230 6.07 -9.36 1.18
CA LEU A 230 4.65 -9.46 0.90
C LEU A 230 4.08 -10.82 1.30
N ILE A 231 4.79 -11.91 0.96
CA ILE A 231 4.40 -13.28 1.35
C ILE A 231 4.44 -13.44 2.88
N ILE A 232 5.50 -12.93 3.53
CA ILE A 232 5.63 -12.99 5.00
C ILE A 232 4.52 -12.21 5.68
N LEU A 233 4.19 -11.00 5.18
CA LEU A 233 3.11 -10.18 5.72
C LEU A 233 1.74 -10.83 5.54
N TYR A 234 1.52 -11.54 4.44
CA TYR A 234 0.30 -12.32 4.23
C TYR A 234 0.17 -13.44 5.29
N GLU A 235 1.23 -14.20 5.55
CA GLU A 235 1.23 -15.23 6.59
C GLU A 235 1.04 -14.61 7.99
N ALA A 236 1.71 -13.48 8.27
CA ALA A 236 1.50 -12.74 9.51
C ALA A 236 0.04 -12.29 9.66
N GLY A 237 -0.60 -11.87 8.57
CA GLY A 237 -2.03 -11.54 8.53
C GLY A 237 -2.93 -12.74 8.87
N ILE A 238 -2.64 -13.93 8.33
CA ILE A 238 -3.36 -15.16 8.67
C ILE A 238 -3.21 -15.51 10.16
N ILE A 239 -1.99 -15.38 10.70
CA ILE A 239 -1.72 -15.62 12.13
C ILE A 239 -2.49 -14.61 12.99
N ALA A 240 -2.41 -13.33 12.66
CA ALA A 240 -3.13 -12.26 13.35
C ALA A 240 -4.66 -12.50 13.31
N ALA A 241 -5.21 -12.84 12.15
CA ALA A 241 -6.63 -13.17 11.99
C ALA A 241 -7.04 -14.35 12.88
N ARG A 242 -6.21 -15.39 12.96
CA ARG A 242 -6.46 -16.54 13.84
C ARG A 242 -6.46 -16.15 15.32
N LEU A 243 -5.58 -15.26 15.74
CA LEU A 243 -5.47 -14.83 17.15
C LEU A 243 -6.62 -13.89 17.55
N ILE A 244 -7.02 -13.01 16.65
CA ILE A 244 -8.04 -11.98 16.91
C ILE A 244 -9.45 -12.54 16.74
N VAL A 245 -9.68 -13.27 15.65
CA VAL A 245 -11.04 -13.71 15.24
C VAL A 245 -11.31 -15.17 15.66
N GLY A 246 -10.27 -15.98 15.83
CA GLY A 246 -10.40 -17.41 16.17
C GLY A 246 -11.01 -17.71 17.55
N LYS A 247 -11.12 -16.71 18.42
CA LYS A 247 -11.81 -16.84 19.73
C LYS A 247 -13.32 -16.63 19.63
N ASP A 248 -13.82 -16.06 18.53
CA ASP A 248 -15.23 -15.65 18.36
C ASP A 248 -15.98 -16.47 17.29
N GLN A 249 -15.34 -17.45 16.64
CA GLN A 249 -16.04 -18.33 15.71
C GLN A 249 -16.56 -19.56 16.44
N PRO A 250 -17.90 -19.76 16.51
CA PRO A 250 -18.44 -21.08 16.81
C PRO A 250 -17.95 -22.03 15.70
N VAL A 251 -17.43 -23.18 16.11
CA VAL A 251 -17.10 -24.29 15.22
C VAL A 251 -18.39 -24.66 14.50
N VAL A 252 -18.53 -24.27 13.25
CA VAL A 252 -19.57 -24.86 12.38
C VAL A 252 -19.02 -26.23 12.04
N GLU A 253 -19.40 -27.22 12.85
CA GLU A 253 -19.29 -28.62 12.51
C GLU A 253 -20.06 -28.82 11.20
N GLU A 254 -19.38 -29.32 10.18
CA GLU A 254 -19.97 -29.80 8.94
C GLU A 254 -20.81 -31.05 9.32
N GLU A 255 -22.04 -30.85 9.81
CA GLU A 255 -23.10 -31.87 9.77
C GLU A 255 -23.60 -31.91 8.34
N GLY A 256 -23.32 -32.99 7.61
CA GLY A 256 -24.01 -33.28 6.35
C GLY A 256 -23.15 -33.79 5.21
N ALA A 257 -22.40 -34.87 5.44
CA ALA A 257 -21.96 -35.75 4.35
C ALA A 257 -22.06 -37.21 4.81
N ALA A 258 -23.28 -37.64 5.14
CA ALA A 258 -23.66 -39.05 5.21
C ALA A 258 -25.15 -39.12 4.89
N GLY A 259 -25.45 -39.48 3.64
CA GLY A 259 -26.78 -39.71 3.15
C GLY A 259 -26.73 -40.05 1.66
#